data_73d92a4e8d1d403ac0d8481a9f7d5412
#
_entry.id   73d92a4e8d1d403ac0d8481a9f7d5412
#
_cell.length_a   1.000
_cell.length_b   1.000
_cell.length_c   1.000
_cell.angle_alpha   90.00
_cell.angle_beta   90.00
_cell.angle_gamma   90.00
#
_symmetry.space_group_name_H-M   'P 1'
#
loop_
_entity.id
_entity.type
_entity.pdbx_description
1 polymer ?
#
loop_
_entity_poly.entity_id
_entity_poly.type
_entity_poly.pdbx_seq_one_letter_code
_entity_poly.pdbx_strand_id
1 'polypeptide(L)'
;MHFGASSFLFKRAEAFRKFCTWEEEVIWGYLSGNKLGVKFRRQHSLLFYIADFYCHQLRLVIEIDGSIHNKEDVKVDDAIRQRDIEELGITVLRFSNFQVKNNPEIILEQISKKINELKSIETPGTFLGAGGRSMIFAAGLGTRFKPWTDLHPKALAMVNGKSLLQRNIEYLQTYGVRDVVVNVHHFPEQVANAIAENKGWGSNIIISDESNELLETGGGLLKARQLLPTDKPFYSVNVDILTNLNLNKLRAFHDEHKPLVSFAVSNRKSSRVLLFDEDNRLCGWKNLQSGEEKIAIKKPSLVQKAYSCVVVYEPQIFELTRQKNKFSIMDTYLDLAADYTILGYDHSGDDLVDVGRPESVAVAEKLFP
;
A
#
# COMPACT_ATOMS: atom_id res chain seq x y z
N MET A 1 -1.99 0.95 17.38
CA MET A 1 -1.19 -0.03 18.12
C MET A 1 -2.04 -0.98 18.98
N HIS A 2 -3.15 -0.54 19.53
CA HIS A 2 -4.07 -1.33 20.37
C HIS A 2 -5.45 -1.55 19.74
N PHE A 3 -5.67 -1.07 18.53
CA PHE A 3 -6.90 -1.25 17.74
C PHE A 3 -8.20 -0.98 18.52
N GLY A 4 -8.23 0.11 19.32
CA GLY A 4 -9.42 0.51 20.09
C GLY A 4 -9.62 -0.19 21.43
N ALA A 5 -8.63 -0.93 21.95
CA ALA A 5 -8.72 -1.58 23.25
C ALA A 5 -9.01 -0.59 24.39
N SER A 6 -9.94 -0.96 25.29
CA SER A 6 -10.38 -0.12 26.39
C SER A 6 -9.35 -0.02 27.52
N SER A 7 -9.45 1.03 28.34
CA SER A 7 -8.60 1.22 29.53
C SER A 7 -8.72 0.08 30.55
N PHE A 8 -9.87 -0.57 30.59
CA PHE A 8 -10.11 -1.75 31.44
C PHE A 8 -9.23 -2.93 31.01
N LEU A 9 -9.08 -3.18 29.71
CA LEU A 9 -8.21 -4.25 29.19
C LEU A 9 -6.74 -4.02 29.49
N PHE A 10 -6.26 -2.76 29.52
CA PHE A 10 -4.88 -2.47 29.90
C PHE A 10 -4.58 -2.86 31.34
N LYS A 11 -5.50 -2.57 32.28
CA LYS A 11 -5.34 -2.97 33.69
C LYS A 11 -5.34 -4.50 33.83
N ARG A 12 -6.21 -5.17 33.08
CA ARG A 12 -6.28 -6.65 33.08
C ARG A 12 -5.04 -7.28 32.48
N ALA A 13 -4.52 -6.75 31.38
CA ALA A 13 -3.28 -7.18 30.77
C ALA A 13 -2.05 -6.96 31.70
N GLU A 14 -2.06 -5.89 32.49
CA GLU A 14 -1.03 -5.67 33.51
C GLU A 14 -1.07 -6.73 34.62
N ALA A 15 -2.25 -7.10 35.06
CA ALA A 15 -2.42 -8.17 36.02
C ALA A 15 -1.92 -9.52 35.48
N PHE A 16 -2.28 -9.87 34.25
CA PHE A 16 -1.84 -11.11 33.60
C PHE A 16 -0.33 -11.19 33.41
N ARG A 17 0.37 -10.08 33.21
CA ARG A 17 1.84 -10.07 33.16
C ARG A 17 2.52 -10.52 34.46
N LYS A 18 1.80 -10.50 35.59
CA LYS A 18 2.27 -10.96 36.90
C LYS A 18 1.99 -12.43 37.17
N PHE A 19 1.04 -13.01 36.43
CA PHE A 19 0.55 -14.39 36.62
C PHE A 19 0.61 -15.15 35.29
N CYS A 20 1.82 -15.26 34.68
CA CYS A 20 1.98 -16.06 33.47
C CYS A 20 2.09 -17.56 33.82
N THR A 21 1.65 -18.43 32.90
CA THR A 21 1.83 -19.87 33.02
C THR A 21 3.29 -20.24 32.78
N TRP A 22 3.70 -21.44 33.19
CA TRP A 22 5.05 -21.95 32.94
C TRP A 22 5.33 -22.02 31.42
N GLU A 23 4.36 -22.43 30.63
CA GLU A 23 4.44 -22.54 29.17
C GLU A 23 4.65 -21.16 28.51
N GLU A 24 3.92 -20.16 28.96
CA GLU A 24 4.13 -18.78 28.50
C GLU A 24 5.53 -18.26 28.88
N GLU A 25 6.03 -18.63 30.07
CA GLU A 25 7.35 -18.20 30.54
C GLU A 25 8.47 -18.83 29.72
N VAL A 26 8.34 -20.10 29.34
CA VAL A 26 9.26 -20.79 28.43
C VAL A 26 9.32 -20.08 27.07
N ILE A 27 8.18 -19.85 26.46
CA ILE A 27 8.10 -19.17 25.13
C ILE A 27 8.61 -17.73 25.25
N TRP A 28 8.26 -17.01 26.31
CA TRP A 28 8.79 -15.66 26.55
C TRP A 28 10.32 -15.62 26.66
N GLY A 29 10.91 -16.62 27.25
CA GLY A 29 12.38 -16.77 27.33
C GLY A 29 13.05 -16.71 25.94
N TYR A 30 12.37 -17.21 24.91
CA TYR A 30 12.85 -17.19 23.53
C TYR A 30 12.45 -15.91 22.75
N LEU A 31 11.30 -15.32 23.04
CA LEU A 31 10.80 -14.14 22.33
C LEU A 31 11.35 -12.81 22.87
N SER A 32 11.75 -12.79 24.14
CA SER A 32 12.21 -11.56 24.82
C SER A 32 13.57 -11.07 24.31
N GLY A 33 13.83 -9.76 24.46
CA GLY A 33 15.15 -9.19 24.13
C GLY A 33 15.50 -9.18 22.64
N ASN A 34 14.52 -9.22 21.75
CA ASN A 34 14.71 -9.27 20.29
C ASN A 34 15.51 -10.50 19.80
N LYS A 35 15.53 -11.61 20.53
CA LYS A 35 16.32 -12.81 20.20
C LYS A 35 16.03 -13.40 18.82
N LEU A 36 14.80 -13.24 18.31
CA LEU A 36 14.41 -13.66 16.97
C LEU A 36 14.49 -12.51 15.94
N GLY A 37 15.20 -11.43 16.27
CA GLY A 37 15.38 -10.26 15.39
C GLY A 37 14.11 -9.41 15.21
N VAL A 38 13.10 -9.57 16.11
CA VAL A 38 11.87 -8.79 16.17
C VAL A 38 11.43 -8.61 17.63
N LYS A 39 10.69 -7.51 17.89
CA LYS A 39 10.25 -7.17 19.25
C LYS A 39 8.86 -7.72 19.53
N PHE A 40 8.75 -8.66 20.46
CA PHE A 40 7.48 -9.10 21.02
C PHE A 40 7.12 -8.33 22.30
N ARG A 41 5.83 -8.24 22.55
CA ARG A 41 5.23 -7.76 23.80
C ARG A 41 4.34 -8.87 24.35
N ARG A 42 4.42 -9.14 25.63
CA ARG A 42 3.54 -10.11 26.29
C ARG A 42 2.27 -9.47 26.81
N GLN A 43 1.19 -10.24 26.86
CA GLN A 43 -0.13 -9.84 27.35
C GLN A 43 -0.55 -8.50 26.74
N HIS A 44 -0.67 -8.48 25.40
CA HIS A 44 -0.95 -7.27 24.64
C HIS A 44 -2.43 -7.12 24.34
N SER A 45 -3.02 -5.98 24.70
CA SER A 45 -4.46 -5.70 24.45
C SER A 45 -4.68 -5.34 22.98
N LEU A 46 -5.58 -6.08 22.31
CA LEU A 46 -6.00 -5.91 20.93
C LEU A 46 -7.53 -5.94 20.87
N LEU A 47 -8.21 -4.92 20.39
CA LEU A 47 -9.67 -4.82 20.37
C LEU A 47 -10.26 -5.10 21.77
N PHE A 48 -10.99 -6.22 21.88
CA PHE A 48 -11.61 -6.72 23.11
C PHE A 48 -10.83 -7.88 23.75
N TYR A 49 -9.66 -8.23 23.20
CA TYR A 49 -8.89 -9.41 23.58
C TYR A 49 -7.52 -9.04 24.16
N ILE A 50 -6.90 -9.99 24.85
CA ILE A 50 -5.51 -9.91 25.29
C ILE A 50 -4.78 -11.07 24.64
N ALA A 51 -3.78 -10.76 23.81
CA ALA A 51 -2.92 -11.72 23.19
C ALA A 51 -1.71 -12.04 24.08
N ASP A 52 -1.34 -13.31 24.21
CA ASP A 52 -0.19 -13.70 25.06
C ASP A 52 1.10 -13.03 24.58
N PHE A 53 1.39 -13.11 23.28
CA PHE A 53 2.53 -12.43 22.67
C PHE A 53 2.11 -11.77 21.38
N TYR A 54 2.56 -10.51 21.19
CA TYR A 54 2.29 -9.73 19.99
C TYR A 54 3.55 -9.06 19.46
N CYS A 55 3.84 -9.30 18.19
CA CYS A 55 4.84 -8.56 17.43
C CYS A 55 4.14 -7.52 16.54
N HIS A 56 4.25 -6.25 16.91
CA HIS A 56 3.62 -5.17 16.16
C HIS A 56 4.21 -5.03 14.74
N GLN A 57 5.51 -5.22 14.61
CA GLN A 57 6.23 -5.10 13.34
C GLN A 57 5.73 -6.10 12.29
N LEU A 58 5.45 -7.33 12.70
CA LEU A 58 5.00 -8.41 11.81
C LEU A 58 3.49 -8.67 11.88
N ARG A 59 2.75 -7.88 12.67
CA ARG A 59 1.33 -8.17 12.96
C ARG A 59 1.10 -9.64 13.29
N LEU A 60 1.97 -10.20 14.14
CA LEU A 60 1.97 -11.60 14.52
C LEU A 60 1.55 -11.73 15.98
N VAL A 61 0.50 -12.50 16.22
CA VAL A 61 0.06 -12.96 17.54
C VAL A 61 0.52 -14.40 17.72
N ILE A 62 1.01 -14.72 18.92
CA ILE A 62 1.26 -16.10 19.37
C ILE A 62 0.44 -16.30 20.62
N GLU A 63 -0.37 -17.35 20.65
CA GLU A 63 -1.23 -17.76 21.78
C GLU A 63 -0.84 -19.14 22.24
N ILE A 64 -0.86 -19.34 23.57
CA ILE A 64 -0.54 -20.59 24.23
C ILE A 64 -1.84 -21.09 24.93
N ASP A 65 -2.50 -22.04 24.28
CA ASP A 65 -3.81 -22.52 24.74
C ASP A 65 -3.70 -23.62 25.78
N GLY A 66 -4.36 -23.44 26.92
CA GLY A 66 -4.55 -24.47 27.93
C GLY A 66 -5.42 -25.62 27.41
N SER A 67 -5.14 -26.83 27.86
CA SER A 67 -5.72 -28.10 27.37
C SER A 67 -7.17 -28.37 27.82
N ILE A 68 -8.03 -27.36 28.04
CA ILE A 68 -9.40 -27.61 28.45
C ILE A 68 -10.33 -26.60 27.75
N HIS A 69 -11.04 -27.07 26.69
CA HIS A 69 -12.40 -26.63 26.41
C HIS A 69 -12.99 -27.38 25.20
N ASN A 70 -13.48 -28.58 25.46
CA ASN A 70 -14.35 -29.36 24.57
C ASN A 70 -15.83 -28.96 24.67
N LYS A 71 -16.13 -27.68 24.90
CA LYS A 71 -17.52 -27.19 24.85
C LYS A 71 -17.74 -26.47 23.52
N GLU A 72 -18.84 -26.80 22.84
CA GLU A 72 -19.16 -26.22 21.53
C GLU A 72 -19.27 -24.70 21.56
N ASP A 73 -19.79 -24.13 22.65
CA ASP A 73 -19.91 -22.66 22.79
C ASP A 73 -18.56 -21.94 22.80
N VAL A 74 -17.52 -22.55 23.37
CA VAL A 74 -16.14 -21.96 23.38
C VAL A 74 -15.51 -21.99 22.01
N LYS A 75 -15.80 -22.99 21.18
CA LYS A 75 -15.28 -23.06 19.80
C LYS A 75 -15.85 -21.95 18.90
N VAL A 76 -17.09 -21.54 19.13
CA VAL A 76 -17.72 -20.44 18.37
C VAL A 76 -17.09 -19.10 18.75
N ASP A 77 -16.88 -18.84 20.04
CA ASP A 77 -16.25 -17.60 20.52
C ASP A 77 -14.78 -17.50 20.06
N ASP A 78 -14.04 -18.61 20.08
CA ASP A 78 -12.66 -18.66 19.58
C ASP A 78 -12.56 -18.44 18.06
N ALA A 79 -13.53 -18.96 17.28
CA ALA A 79 -13.58 -18.74 15.84
C ALA A 79 -13.91 -17.28 15.50
N ILE A 80 -14.81 -16.65 16.26
CA ILE A 80 -15.14 -15.23 16.12
C ILE A 80 -13.92 -14.38 16.48
N ARG A 81 -13.25 -14.67 17.60
CA ARG A 81 -12.02 -14.00 18.03
C ARG A 81 -10.92 -14.08 16.98
N GLN A 82 -10.70 -15.25 16.41
CA GLN A 82 -9.69 -15.45 15.38
C GLN A 82 -10.00 -14.63 14.13
N ARG A 83 -11.26 -14.67 13.66
CA ARG A 83 -11.71 -13.89 12.52
C ARG A 83 -11.55 -12.39 12.75
N ASP A 84 -11.97 -11.85 13.90
CA ASP A 84 -11.84 -10.43 14.24
C ASP A 84 -10.39 -9.96 14.24
N ILE A 85 -9.46 -10.82 14.68
CA ILE A 85 -8.01 -10.53 14.67
C ILE A 85 -7.46 -10.63 13.26
N GLU A 86 -7.85 -11.63 12.47
CA GLU A 86 -7.41 -11.82 11.08
C GLU A 86 -7.93 -10.73 10.14
N GLU A 87 -9.16 -10.22 10.36
CA GLU A 87 -9.73 -9.07 9.62
C GLU A 87 -8.90 -7.78 9.80
N LEU A 88 -8.13 -7.68 10.87
CA LEU A 88 -7.15 -6.59 11.08
C LEU A 88 -5.83 -6.81 10.33
N GLY A 89 -5.70 -7.88 9.54
CA GLY A 89 -4.47 -8.27 8.89
C GLY A 89 -3.41 -8.80 9.87
N ILE A 90 -3.82 -9.39 10.98
CA ILE A 90 -2.95 -9.97 12.00
C ILE A 90 -2.93 -11.49 11.83
N THR A 91 -1.74 -12.06 11.68
CA THR A 91 -1.54 -13.51 11.68
C THR A 91 -1.56 -14.05 13.10
N VAL A 92 -2.26 -15.17 13.34
CA VAL A 92 -2.32 -15.83 14.64
C VAL A 92 -1.66 -17.21 14.56
N LEU A 93 -0.71 -17.49 15.45
CA LEU A 93 -0.17 -18.82 15.70
C LEU A 93 -0.65 -19.29 17.07
N ARG A 94 -1.18 -20.50 17.12
CA ARG A 94 -1.64 -21.13 18.38
C ARG A 94 -0.88 -22.41 18.66
N PHE A 95 -0.48 -22.57 19.91
CA PHE A 95 0.21 -23.75 20.40
C PHE A 95 -0.44 -24.21 21.71
N SER A 96 -0.67 -25.50 21.86
CA SER A 96 -1.18 -26.03 23.11
C SER A 96 -0.08 -26.14 24.17
N ASN A 97 -0.48 -26.05 25.45
CA ASN A 97 0.43 -26.31 26.57
C ASN A 97 1.16 -27.67 26.43
N PHE A 98 0.48 -28.67 25.89
CA PHE A 98 1.09 -29.97 25.62
C PHE A 98 2.25 -29.91 24.63
N GLN A 99 2.09 -29.13 23.55
CA GLN A 99 3.14 -28.93 22.55
C GLN A 99 4.34 -28.19 23.14
N VAL A 100 4.09 -27.13 23.95
CA VAL A 100 5.16 -26.38 24.62
C VAL A 100 5.96 -27.26 25.58
N LYS A 101 5.25 -28.12 26.35
CA LYS A 101 5.89 -29.03 27.32
C LYS A 101 6.78 -30.06 26.65
N ASN A 102 6.31 -30.65 25.55
CA ASN A 102 7.00 -31.82 24.98
C ASN A 102 7.97 -31.44 23.87
N ASN A 103 7.75 -30.37 23.14
CA ASN A 103 8.52 -30.03 21.95
C ASN A 103 8.73 -28.49 21.79
N PRO A 104 9.31 -27.78 22.76
CA PRO A 104 9.49 -26.34 22.68
C PRO A 104 10.37 -25.91 21.50
N GLU A 105 11.31 -26.73 21.10
CA GLU A 105 12.22 -26.46 19.97
C GLU A 105 11.49 -26.46 18.63
N ILE A 106 10.53 -27.37 18.43
CA ILE A 106 9.71 -27.43 17.23
C ILE A 106 8.81 -26.17 17.13
N ILE A 107 8.27 -25.71 18.28
CA ILE A 107 7.49 -24.46 18.32
C ILE A 107 8.35 -23.28 17.93
N LEU A 108 9.58 -23.20 18.45
CA LEU A 108 10.53 -22.16 18.08
C LEU A 108 10.88 -22.18 16.60
N GLU A 109 11.07 -23.35 16.02
CA GLU A 109 11.31 -23.49 14.59
C GLU A 109 10.11 -22.99 13.77
N GLN A 110 8.88 -23.34 14.17
CA GLN A 110 7.65 -22.88 13.54
C GLN A 110 7.47 -21.37 13.67
N ILE A 111 7.74 -20.79 14.85
CA ILE A 111 7.70 -19.35 15.08
C ILE A 111 8.76 -18.66 14.21
N SER A 112 9.99 -19.16 14.20
CA SER A 112 11.09 -18.61 13.41
C SER A 112 10.81 -18.69 11.91
N LYS A 113 10.26 -19.80 11.44
CA LYS A 113 9.81 -19.98 10.05
C LYS A 113 8.73 -18.95 9.71
N LYS A 114 7.70 -18.80 10.57
CA LYS A 114 6.63 -17.82 10.35
C LYS A 114 7.15 -16.38 10.40
N ILE A 115 8.06 -16.07 11.31
CA ILE A 115 8.74 -14.76 11.35
C ILE A 115 9.48 -14.50 10.03
N ASN A 116 10.21 -15.49 9.50
CA ASN A 116 10.91 -15.35 8.23
C ASN A 116 9.96 -15.24 7.05
N GLU A 117 8.87 -16.02 7.01
CA GLU A 117 7.79 -15.87 6.04
C GLU A 117 7.17 -14.48 6.11
N LEU A 118 6.81 -13.99 7.29
CA LEU A 118 6.24 -12.67 7.48
C LEU A 118 7.27 -11.56 7.21
N LYS A 119 8.52 -11.74 7.56
CA LYS A 119 9.60 -10.83 7.15
C LYS A 119 9.78 -10.82 5.64
N SER A 120 9.60 -11.91 4.95
CA SER A 120 9.63 -11.97 3.49
C SER A 120 8.37 -11.38 2.85
N ILE A 121 7.21 -11.39 3.56
CA ILE A 121 5.95 -10.76 3.15
C ILE A 121 5.88 -9.30 3.65
N GLU A 122 6.45 -9.01 4.82
CA GLU A 122 6.35 -7.76 5.58
C GLU A 122 7.71 -7.09 5.84
N THR A 123 8.64 -7.18 4.93
CA THR A 123 9.58 -6.08 4.89
C THR A 123 8.95 -4.96 4.04
N PRO A 124 8.19 -4.00 4.67
CA PRO A 124 8.03 -2.72 4.06
C PRO A 124 9.42 -2.09 4.08
N GLY A 125 10.19 -2.31 3.02
CA GLY A 125 11.55 -1.76 2.93
C GLY A 125 12.59 -2.65 2.26
N THR A 126 12.37 -3.98 2.09
CA THR A 126 13.36 -4.83 1.41
C THR A 126 13.05 -5.10 -0.05
N PHE A 127 11.80 -4.99 -0.51
CA PHE A 127 11.50 -5.08 -1.93
C PHE A 127 11.84 -3.81 -2.72
N LEU A 128 11.89 -2.65 -2.07
CA LEU A 128 12.35 -1.42 -2.73
C LEU A 128 13.87 -1.20 -2.60
N GLY A 129 14.60 -2.10 -1.93
CA GLY A 129 15.98 -1.85 -1.53
C GLY A 129 16.11 -0.53 -0.75
N ALA A 130 16.83 -0.49 0.36
CA ALA A 130 17.06 0.76 1.09
C ALA A 130 17.40 1.91 0.11
N GLY A 131 16.50 2.91 -0.01
CA GLY A 131 16.67 4.07 -0.92
C GLY A 131 15.83 4.05 -2.21
N GLY A 132 14.73 3.26 -2.31
CA GLY A 132 13.75 3.42 -3.41
C GLY A 132 13.08 4.78 -3.36
N ARG A 133 13.11 5.54 -4.47
CA ARG A 133 12.41 6.82 -4.64
C ARG A 133 11.15 6.61 -5.46
N SER A 134 10.07 7.30 -5.11
CA SER A 134 8.78 7.22 -5.83
C SER A 134 8.32 8.60 -6.26
N MET A 135 7.36 8.66 -7.16
CA MET A 135 6.78 9.91 -7.64
C MET A 135 5.29 10.01 -7.25
N ILE A 136 4.89 11.17 -6.75
CA ILE A 136 3.46 11.54 -6.59
C ILE A 136 3.14 12.61 -7.63
N PHE A 137 2.18 12.31 -8.52
CA PHE A 137 1.67 13.28 -9.48
C PHE A 137 0.68 14.23 -8.81
N ALA A 138 1.10 15.49 -8.59
CA ALA A 138 0.33 16.52 -7.92
C ALA A 138 0.15 17.82 -8.74
N ALA A 139 0.64 17.87 -9.98
CA ALA A 139 0.60 19.05 -10.85
C ALA A 139 -0.78 19.34 -11.51
N GLY A 140 -1.80 18.49 -11.27
CA GLY A 140 -3.11 18.61 -11.90
C GLY A 140 -3.87 19.88 -11.50
N LEU A 141 -4.54 20.53 -12.45
CA LEU A 141 -5.35 21.74 -12.22
C LEU A 141 -6.58 21.52 -11.34
N GLY A 142 -7.04 20.29 -11.19
CA GLY A 142 -8.21 19.95 -10.36
C GLY A 142 -9.51 20.61 -10.82
N THR A 143 -9.71 20.84 -12.11
CA THR A 143 -10.86 21.59 -12.66
C THR A 143 -12.23 21.05 -12.26
N ARG A 144 -12.34 19.75 -11.98
CA ARG A 144 -13.55 19.09 -11.49
C ARG A 144 -13.81 19.29 -9.99
N PHE A 145 -12.83 19.86 -9.27
CA PHE A 145 -12.87 20.12 -7.83
C PHE A 145 -13.17 21.58 -7.49
N LYS A 146 -13.59 22.36 -8.49
CA LYS A 146 -14.02 23.75 -8.30
C LYS A 146 -15.29 23.84 -7.45
N PRO A 147 -15.50 24.94 -6.68
CA PRO A 147 -14.68 26.18 -6.67
C PRO A 147 -13.43 26.13 -5.77
N TRP A 148 -13.21 25.06 -5.00
CA TRP A 148 -12.12 24.97 -4.03
C TRP A 148 -10.74 25.14 -4.72
N THR A 149 -10.55 24.53 -5.88
CA THR A 149 -9.30 24.61 -6.64
C THR A 149 -9.09 25.94 -7.38
N ASP A 150 -9.99 26.88 -7.27
CA ASP A 150 -9.71 28.26 -7.73
C ASP A 150 -8.74 29.01 -6.80
N LEU A 151 -8.58 28.54 -5.55
CA LEU A 151 -7.73 29.15 -4.51
C LEU A 151 -6.68 28.21 -3.92
N HIS A 152 -6.79 26.89 -4.17
CA HIS A 152 -5.94 25.88 -3.54
C HIS A 152 -5.55 24.76 -4.52
N PRO A 153 -4.35 24.18 -4.40
CA PRO A 153 -3.98 23.00 -5.19
C PRO A 153 -4.77 21.78 -4.70
N LYS A 154 -5.27 20.96 -5.61
CA LYS A 154 -6.03 19.74 -5.28
C LYS A 154 -5.28 18.81 -4.31
N ALA A 155 -3.96 18.77 -4.40
CA ALA A 155 -3.10 17.97 -3.52
C ALA A 155 -3.29 18.27 -2.03
N LEU A 156 -3.76 19.48 -1.69
CA LEU A 156 -4.03 19.89 -0.32
C LEU A 156 -5.51 19.77 0.10
N ALA A 157 -6.38 19.20 -0.75
CA ALA A 157 -7.74 18.88 -0.35
C ALA A 157 -7.75 17.86 0.80
N MET A 158 -8.62 18.10 1.78
CA MET A 158 -8.62 17.36 3.05
C MET A 158 -9.60 16.18 3.02
N VAL A 159 -9.17 15.07 3.60
CA VAL A 159 -9.98 13.88 3.88
C VAL A 159 -9.66 13.47 5.32
N ASN A 160 -10.63 13.51 6.24
CA ASN A 160 -10.46 13.22 7.67
C ASN A 160 -9.23 13.90 8.28
N GLY A 161 -9.11 15.23 8.09
CA GLY A 161 -8.06 16.04 8.72
C GLY A 161 -6.65 15.89 8.13
N LYS A 162 -6.48 15.12 7.04
CA LYS A 162 -5.20 14.97 6.33
C LYS A 162 -5.37 15.36 4.86
N SER A 163 -4.37 16.04 4.30
CA SER A 163 -4.38 16.35 2.87
C SER A 163 -4.18 15.09 2.03
N LEU A 164 -4.66 15.12 0.77
CA LEU A 164 -4.43 14.03 -0.18
C LEU A 164 -2.95 13.72 -0.36
N LEU A 165 -2.10 14.77 -0.38
CA LEU A 165 -0.65 14.62 -0.45
C LEU A 165 -0.09 13.89 0.79
N GLN A 166 -0.49 14.32 2.00
CA GLN A 166 -0.09 13.67 3.24
C GLN A 166 -0.49 12.20 3.27
N ARG A 167 -1.72 11.87 2.88
CA ARG A 167 -2.22 10.48 2.85
C ARG A 167 -1.42 9.61 1.90
N ASN A 168 -1.07 10.11 0.72
CA ASN A 168 -0.24 9.37 -0.23
C ASN A 168 1.21 9.20 0.27
N ILE A 169 1.77 10.20 0.94
CA ILE A 169 3.09 10.08 1.57
C ILE A 169 3.07 9.02 2.67
N GLU A 170 2.09 9.07 3.58
CA GLU A 170 1.94 8.08 4.65
C GLU A 170 1.67 6.68 4.09
N TYR A 171 0.88 6.56 3.01
CA TYR A 171 0.67 5.30 2.30
C TYR A 171 1.99 4.73 1.77
N LEU A 172 2.80 5.51 1.07
CA LEU A 172 4.12 5.10 0.60
C LEU A 172 5.05 4.69 1.75
N GLN A 173 5.00 5.41 2.89
CA GLN A 173 5.79 5.09 4.09
C GLN A 173 5.42 3.74 4.69
N THR A 174 4.17 3.28 4.60
CA THR A 174 3.77 1.94 5.08
C THR A 174 4.52 0.83 4.37
N TYR A 175 5.02 1.11 3.15
CA TYR A 175 5.84 0.20 2.34
C TYR A 175 7.32 0.58 2.32
N GLY A 176 7.78 1.42 3.26
CA GLY A 176 9.18 1.77 3.43
C GLY A 176 9.71 2.83 2.47
N VAL A 177 8.87 3.42 1.61
CA VAL A 177 9.25 4.50 0.69
C VAL A 177 9.24 5.82 1.45
N ARG A 178 10.40 6.44 1.60
CA ARG A 178 10.57 7.73 2.28
C ARG A 178 11.12 8.83 1.38
N ASP A 179 11.74 8.47 0.27
CA ASP A 179 12.21 9.43 -0.72
C ASP A 179 11.13 9.60 -1.80
N VAL A 180 10.56 10.80 -1.91
CA VAL A 180 9.42 11.06 -2.79
C VAL A 180 9.67 12.29 -3.65
N VAL A 181 9.45 12.15 -4.96
CA VAL A 181 9.38 13.27 -5.89
C VAL A 181 7.92 13.69 -6.02
N VAL A 182 7.63 14.96 -5.82
CA VAL A 182 6.28 15.54 -6.01
C VAL A 182 6.35 16.57 -7.11
N ASN A 183 5.63 16.36 -8.21
CA ASN A 183 5.52 17.41 -9.23
C ASN A 183 4.43 18.42 -8.85
N VAL A 184 4.68 19.70 -9.12
CA VAL A 184 3.78 20.79 -8.78
C VAL A 184 3.63 21.75 -9.95
N HIS A 185 2.42 22.30 -10.15
CA HIS A 185 2.12 23.31 -11.16
C HIS A 185 1.15 24.35 -10.61
N HIS A 186 -0.04 23.93 -10.21
CA HIS A 186 -1.09 24.80 -9.70
C HIS A 186 -0.85 25.13 -8.23
N PHE A 187 -0.67 26.41 -7.90
CA PHE A 187 -0.28 26.90 -6.57
C PHE A 187 0.95 26.17 -5.98
N PRO A 188 2.10 26.14 -6.69
CA PRO A 188 3.26 25.37 -6.27
C PRO A 188 3.79 25.79 -4.91
N GLU A 189 3.71 27.09 -4.58
CA GLU A 189 4.14 27.64 -3.29
C GLU A 189 3.31 27.10 -2.13
N GLN A 190 1.99 26.93 -2.30
CA GLN A 190 1.16 26.35 -1.24
C GLN A 190 1.55 24.90 -0.95
N VAL A 191 1.85 24.10 -1.99
CA VAL A 191 2.33 22.74 -1.81
C VAL A 191 3.70 22.71 -1.16
N ALA A 192 4.63 23.55 -1.60
CA ALA A 192 5.97 23.66 -1.02
C ALA A 192 5.94 24.08 0.46
N ASN A 193 5.12 25.06 0.81
CA ASN A 193 4.93 25.51 2.18
C ASN A 193 4.34 24.41 3.07
N ALA A 194 3.29 23.72 2.60
CA ALA A 194 2.70 22.60 3.33
C ALA A 194 3.70 21.48 3.60
N ILE A 195 4.56 21.13 2.62
CA ILE A 195 5.64 20.17 2.78
C ILE A 195 6.65 20.65 3.83
N ALA A 196 7.08 21.92 3.77
CA ALA A 196 8.09 22.47 4.66
C ALA A 196 7.58 22.57 6.11
N GLU A 197 6.38 23.12 6.33
CA GLU A 197 5.73 23.27 7.64
C GLU A 197 5.54 21.94 8.35
N ASN A 198 5.21 20.89 7.60
CA ASN A 198 5.01 19.55 8.13
C ASN A 198 6.26 18.66 8.06
N LYS A 199 7.44 19.23 7.74
CA LYS A 199 8.72 18.49 7.65
C LYS A 199 8.59 17.25 6.74
N GLY A 200 7.86 17.39 5.60
CA GLY A 200 7.60 16.33 4.66
C GLY A 200 6.81 15.14 5.23
N TRP A 201 6.10 15.32 6.36
CA TRP A 201 5.42 14.25 7.12
C TRP A 201 6.34 13.06 7.41
N GLY A 202 7.64 13.31 7.60
CA GLY A 202 8.66 12.29 7.89
C GLY A 202 9.26 11.62 6.65
N SER A 203 9.02 12.15 5.46
CA SER A 203 9.65 11.76 4.19
C SER A 203 10.60 12.82 3.66
N ASN A 204 11.60 12.40 2.87
CA ASN A 204 12.46 13.29 2.09
C ASN A 204 11.75 13.62 0.78
N ILE A 205 11.27 14.86 0.65
CA ILE A 205 10.51 15.26 -0.53
C ILE A 205 11.35 16.17 -1.41
N ILE A 206 11.40 15.83 -2.71
CA ILE A 206 11.99 16.67 -3.75
C ILE A 206 10.86 17.17 -4.65
N ILE A 207 10.79 18.46 -4.86
CA ILE A 207 9.81 19.09 -5.74
C ILE A 207 10.31 19.10 -7.17
N SER A 208 9.51 18.57 -8.10
CA SER A 208 9.67 18.74 -9.54
C SER A 208 8.74 19.88 -9.99
N ASP A 209 9.29 21.06 -10.14
CA ASP A 209 8.51 22.27 -10.41
C ASP A 209 8.13 22.39 -11.90
N GLU A 210 6.83 22.40 -12.18
CA GLU A 210 6.21 22.58 -13.50
C GLU A 210 5.47 23.95 -13.61
N SER A 211 5.80 24.94 -12.78
CA SER A 211 5.10 26.23 -12.70
C SER A 211 5.00 26.94 -14.05
N ASN A 212 6.03 26.82 -14.89
CA ASN A 212 6.09 27.48 -16.18
C ASN A 212 5.16 26.86 -17.22
N GLU A 213 4.92 25.55 -17.16
CA GLU A 213 4.10 24.83 -18.13
C GLU A 213 3.57 23.53 -17.51
N LEU A 214 2.26 23.28 -17.63
CA LEU A 214 1.65 22.01 -17.26
C LEU A 214 2.04 20.94 -18.29
N LEU A 215 2.82 19.95 -17.86
CA LEU A 215 3.39 18.92 -18.74
C LEU A 215 2.53 17.66 -18.89
N GLU A 216 1.41 17.54 -18.13
CA GLU A 216 0.64 16.32 -17.96
C GLU A 216 1.48 15.18 -17.34
N THR A 217 0.93 13.97 -17.27
CA THR A 217 1.56 12.88 -16.51
C THR A 217 2.82 12.34 -17.18
N GLY A 218 2.86 12.27 -18.50
CA GLY A 218 4.03 11.79 -19.25
C GLY A 218 5.17 12.78 -19.26
N GLY A 219 4.87 14.04 -19.60
CA GLY A 219 5.87 15.11 -19.58
C GLY A 219 6.41 15.38 -18.18
N GLY A 220 5.54 15.33 -17.15
CA GLY A 220 5.93 15.46 -15.74
C GLY A 220 6.86 14.33 -15.29
N LEU A 221 6.58 13.08 -15.69
CA LEU A 221 7.46 11.94 -15.41
C LEU A 221 8.82 12.14 -16.07
N LEU A 222 8.84 12.54 -17.35
CA LEU A 222 10.08 12.75 -18.09
C LEU A 222 10.91 13.90 -17.50
N LYS A 223 10.29 14.98 -17.05
CA LYS A 223 10.96 16.09 -16.36
C LYS A 223 11.60 15.64 -15.04
N ALA A 224 10.93 14.76 -14.30
CA ALA A 224 11.43 14.21 -13.04
C ALA A 224 12.53 13.15 -13.22
N ARG A 225 12.92 12.76 -14.45
CA ARG A 225 13.89 11.69 -14.73
C ARG A 225 15.16 11.76 -13.90
N GLN A 226 15.78 12.92 -13.77
CA GLN A 226 17.05 13.09 -13.04
C GLN A 226 16.85 12.98 -11.51
N LEU A 227 15.63 13.05 -11.04
CA LEU A 227 15.25 12.96 -9.61
C LEU A 227 14.83 11.55 -9.22
N LEU A 228 14.63 10.65 -10.18
CA LEU A 228 14.13 9.29 -9.98
C LEU A 228 15.27 8.25 -10.15
N PRO A 229 15.12 7.02 -9.62
CA PRO A 229 16.12 5.97 -9.76
C PRO A 229 16.41 5.63 -11.24
N THR A 230 17.64 5.31 -11.55
CA THR A 230 18.08 4.90 -12.90
C THR A 230 18.52 3.44 -12.98
N ASP A 231 18.62 2.77 -11.83
CA ASP A 231 19.19 1.43 -11.67
C ASP A 231 18.20 0.39 -11.09
N LYS A 232 17.01 0.83 -10.69
CA LYS A 232 15.99 -0.03 -10.08
C LYS A 232 14.58 0.49 -10.35
N PRO A 233 13.57 -0.39 -10.38
CA PRO A 233 12.18 0.00 -10.56
C PRO A 233 11.71 0.97 -9.47
N PHE A 234 10.81 1.88 -9.86
CA PHE A 234 10.24 2.89 -8.97
C PHE A 234 8.71 2.98 -9.13
N TYR A 235 8.05 3.54 -8.11
CA TYR A 235 6.59 3.72 -8.16
C TYR A 235 6.20 5.12 -8.60
N SER A 236 4.98 5.22 -9.16
CA SER A 236 4.23 6.47 -9.18
C SER A 236 2.81 6.27 -8.67
N VAL A 237 2.25 7.33 -8.07
CA VAL A 237 0.87 7.40 -7.60
C VAL A 237 0.31 8.77 -7.95
N ASN A 238 -0.96 8.83 -8.41
CA ASN A 238 -1.63 10.12 -8.54
C ASN A 238 -2.12 10.59 -7.16
N VAL A 239 -1.91 11.86 -6.84
CA VAL A 239 -2.22 12.43 -5.52
C VAL A 239 -3.69 12.33 -5.13
N ASP A 240 -4.59 12.24 -6.11
CA ASP A 240 -6.03 12.13 -5.92
C ASP A 240 -6.55 10.70 -5.77
N ILE A 241 -5.68 9.71 -5.80
CA ILE A 241 -6.02 8.31 -5.56
C ILE A 241 -5.74 7.97 -4.10
N LEU A 242 -6.76 7.50 -3.41
CA LEU A 242 -6.62 6.85 -2.10
C LEU A 242 -6.94 5.37 -2.26
N THR A 243 -6.06 4.51 -1.76
CA THR A 243 -6.20 3.05 -1.89
C THR A 243 -5.48 2.32 -0.75
N ASN A 244 -5.95 1.11 -0.45
CA ASN A 244 -5.27 0.15 0.42
C ASN A 244 -4.54 -0.96 -0.36
N LEU A 245 -4.37 -0.79 -1.69
CA LEU A 245 -3.60 -1.70 -2.54
C LEU A 245 -2.25 -2.04 -1.90
N ASN A 246 -1.92 -3.31 -1.85
CA ASN A 246 -0.63 -3.76 -1.32
C ASN A 246 0.49 -3.57 -2.35
N LEU A 247 1.34 -2.53 -2.16
CA LEU A 247 2.46 -2.24 -3.07
C LEU A 247 3.49 -3.35 -3.15
N ASN A 248 3.67 -4.14 -2.08
CA ASN A 248 4.59 -5.28 -2.12
C ASN A 248 4.08 -6.38 -3.06
N LYS A 249 2.76 -6.61 -3.11
CA LYS A 249 2.18 -7.58 -4.06
C LYS A 249 2.32 -7.09 -5.51
N LEU A 250 2.04 -5.80 -5.76
CA LEU A 250 2.24 -5.21 -7.09
C LEU A 250 3.73 -5.29 -7.50
N ARG A 251 4.66 -5.06 -6.57
CA ARG A 251 6.09 -5.18 -6.84
C ARG A 251 6.51 -6.62 -7.08
N ALA A 252 6.06 -7.57 -6.28
CA ALA A 252 6.35 -8.99 -6.48
C ALA A 252 5.87 -9.47 -7.86
N PHE A 253 4.66 -9.06 -8.27
CA PHE A 253 4.15 -9.30 -9.62
C PHE A 253 5.07 -8.71 -10.69
N HIS A 254 5.54 -7.47 -10.51
CA HIS A 254 6.45 -6.82 -11.42
C HIS A 254 7.80 -7.56 -11.54
N ASP A 255 8.38 -7.94 -10.39
CA ASP A 255 9.67 -8.64 -10.34
C ASP A 255 9.60 -10.06 -10.93
N GLU A 256 8.46 -10.73 -10.79
CA GLU A 256 8.20 -12.06 -11.34
C GLU A 256 8.10 -12.03 -12.87
N HIS A 257 7.31 -11.09 -13.40
CA HIS A 257 7.00 -11.03 -14.83
C HIS A 257 7.97 -10.14 -15.62
N LYS A 258 8.75 -9.30 -14.95
CA LYS A 258 9.76 -8.38 -15.53
C LYS A 258 9.25 -7.55 -16.72
N PRO A 259 8.06 -6.93 -16.64
CA PRO A 259 7.59 -6.05 -17.70
C PRO A 259 8.32 -4.70 -17.64
N LEU A 260 8.20 -3.91 -18.70
CA LEU A 260 8.65 -2.51 -18.68
C LEU A 260 7.84 -1.67 -17.69
N VAL A 261 6.53 -1.94 -17.60
CA VAL A 261 5.58 -1.26 -16.71
C VAL A 261 4.58 -2.26 -16.17
N SER A 262 4.32 -2.21 -14.85
CA SER A 262 3.15 -2.83 -14.22
C SER A 262 2.29 -1.74 -13.60
N PHE A 263 1.02 -1.71 -13.92
CA PHE A 263 0.09 -0.79 -13.27
C PHE A 263 -1.11 -1.50 -12.68
N ALA A 264 -1.59 -0.98 -11.57
CA ALA A 264 -2.77 -1.48 -10.91
C ALA A 264 -4.02 -1.19 -11.74
N VAL A 265 -4.89 -2.21 -11.84
CA VAL A 265 -6.18 -2.13 -12.53
C VAL A 265 -7.27 -2.80 -11.70
N SER A 266 -8.52 -2.40 -11.91
CA SER A 266 -9.65 -2.99 -11.19
C SER A 266 -10.92 -3.03 -12.04
N ASN A 267 -11.92 -3.78 -11.55
CA ASN A 267 -13.25 -3.88 -12.18
C ASN A 267 -14.20 -2.72 -11.82
N ARG A 268 -13.67 -1.64 -11.20
CA ARG A 268 -14.49 -0.48 -10.86
C ARG A 268 -15.10 0.18 -12.10
N LYS A 269 -16.25 0.81 -11.95
CA LYS A 269 -16.86 1.60 -13.04
C LYS A 269 -15.97 2.78 -13.39
N SER A 270 -15.67 2.95 -14.68
CA SER A 270 -14.89 4.08 -15.22
C SER A 270 -15.40 4.40 -16.62
N SER A 271 -15.38 5.69 -16.97
CA SER A 271 -15.68 6.13 -18.35
C SER A 271 -14.52 5.88 -19.32
N ARG A 272 -13.31 5.61 -18.81
CA ARG A 272 -12.13 5.29 -19.58
C ARG A 272 -11.56 3.99 -19.06
N VAL A 273 -11.34 3.04 -19.96
CA VAL A 273 -10.85 1.70 -19.62
C VAL A 273 -9.62 1.35 -20.45
N LEU A 274 -8.80 0.51 -19.89
CA LEU A 274 -7.70 -0.15 -20.58
C LEU A 274 -8.18 -1.51 -21.08
N LEU A 275 -7.63 -1.96 -22.19
CA LEU A 275 -7.96 -3.20 -22.87
C LEU A 275 -6.79 -4.16 -22.72
N PHE A 276 -7.06 -5.35 -22.20
CA PHE A 276 -6.07 -6.38 -21.92
C PHE A 276 -6.39 -7.68 -22.65
N ASP A 277 -5.36 -8.43 -23.01
CA ASP A 277 -5.52 -9.81 -23.43
C ASP A 277 -5.62 -10.78 -22.22
N GLU A 278 -5.66 -12.07 -22.47
CA GLU A 278 -5.76 -13.14 -21.47
C GLU A 278 -4.58 -13.21 -20.50
N ASP A 279 -3.41 -12.71 -20.92
CA ASP A 279 -2.17 -12.64 -20.12
C ASP A 279 -2.03 -11.31 -19.35
N ASN A 280 -3.10 -10.51 -19.26
CA ASN A 280 -3.10 -9.16 -18.68
C ASN A 280 -2.13 -8.19 -19.37
N ARG A 281 -1.75 -8.42 -20.61
CA ARG A 281 -0.93 -7.51 -21.39
C ARG A 281 -1.79 -6.38 -21.94
N LEU A 282 -1.31 -5.14 -21.83
CA LEU A 282 -1.98 -3.97 -22.37
C LEU A 282 -2.07 -4.06 -23.90
N CYS A 283 -3.28 -3.99 -24.43
CA CYS A 283 -3.56 -4.02 -25.85
C CYS A 283 -4.18 -2.73 -26.38
N GLY A 284 -4.78 -1.91 -25.52
CA GLY A 284 -5.45 -0.70 -25.97
C GLY A 284 -6.08 0.12 -24.85
N TRP A 285 -6.78 1.15 -25.26
CA TRP A 285 -7.52 2.07 -24.40
C TRP A 285 -8.83 2.44 -25.08
N LYS A 286 -9.89 2.64 -24.29
CA LYS A 286 -11.21 3.03 -24.77
C LYS A 286 -11.90 4.03 -23.87
N ASN A 287 -12.51 5.05 -24.47
CA ASN A 287 -13.44 5.93 -23.80
C ASN A 287 -14.89 5.45 -24.04
N LEU A 288 -15.54 4.97 -22.99
CA LEU A 288 -16.90 4.40 -23.08
C LEU A 288 -17.99 5.45 -23.33
N GLN A 289 -17.70 6.74 -23.10
CA GLN A 289 -18.65 7.83 -23.33
C GLN A 289 -18.59 8.34 -24.79
N SER A 290 -17.38 8.56 -25.31
CA SER A 290 -17.19 9.07 -26.67
C SER A 290 -17.14 7.96 -27.72
N GLY A 291 -16.88 6.71 -27.30
CA GLY A 291 -16.61 5.60 -28.22
C GLY A 291 -15.20 5.62 -28.81
N GLU A 292 -14.37 6.60 -28.49
CA GLU A 292 -12.99 6.66 -28.96
C GLU A 292 -12.20 5.46 -28.44
N GLU A 293 -11.44 4.83 -29.32
CA GLU A 293 -10.62 3.64 -29.02
C GLU A 293 -9.26 3.75 -29.68
N LYS A 294 -8.22 3.36 -28.94
CA LYS A 294 -6.84 3.28 -29.44
C LYS A 294 -6.34 1.84 -29.22
N ILE A 295 -6.09 1.08 -30.28
CA ILE A 295 -5.61 -0.28 -30.23
C ILE A 295 -4.12 -0.32 -30.58
N ALA A 296 -3.30 -0.73 -29.62
CA ALA A 296 -1.86 -0.96 -29.81
C ALA A 296 -1.57 -2.39 -30.29
N ILE A 297 -2.31 -3.37 -29.79
CA ILE A 297 -2.19 -4.79 -30.16
C ILE A 297 -3.59 -5.34 -30.48
N LYS A 298 -3.77 -5.85 -31.68
CA LYS A 298 -5.04 -6.48 -32.09
C LYS A 298 -5.13 -7.90 -31.54
N LYS A 299 -6.19 -8.20 -30.81
CA LYS A 299 -6.50 -9.53 -30.26
C LYS A 299 -7.97 -9.86 -30.48
N PRO A 300 -8.35 -11.15 -30.59
CA PRO A 300 -9.74 -11.56 -30.82
C PRO A 300 -10.68 -11.19 -29.67
N SER A 301 -10.18 -11.21 -28.45
CA SER A 301 -10.93 -10.88 -27.23
C SER A 301 -10.08 -9.97 -26.33
N LEU A 302 -10.70 -8.93 -25.78
CA LEU A 302 -10.07 -8.00 -24.90
C LEU A 302 -10.92 -7.76 -23.64
N VAL A 303 -10.28 -7.80 -22.49
CA VAL A 303 -10.92 -7.55 -21.19
C VAL A 303 -10.74 -6.07 -20.84
N GLN A 304 -11.84 -5.44 -20.40
CA GLN A 304 -11.82 -4.04 -19.97
C GLN A 304 -11.54 -3.92 -18.48
N LYS A 305 -10.57 -3.07 -18.09
CA LYS A 305 -10.24 -2.76 -16.69
C LYS A 305 -10.06 -1.25 -16.51
N ALA A 306 -10.45 -0.75 -15.35
CA ALA A 306 -10.21 0.63 -14.97
C ALA A 306 -8.77 0.80 -14.47
N TYR A 307 -8.07 1.83 -14.95
CA TYR A 307 -6.74 2.21 -14.50
C TYR A 307 -6.78 2.80 -13.10
N SER A 308 -5.94 2.34 -12.19
CA SER A 308 -5.93 2.74 -10.78
C SER A 308 -4.84 3.76 -10.42
N CYS A 309 -4.06 4.21 -11.42
CA CYS A 309 -3.04 5.26 -11.26
C CYS A 309 -1.96 4.96 -10.19
N VAL A 310 -1.70 3.70 -9.90
CA VAL A 310 -0.56 3.20 -9.12
C VAL A 310 0.27 2.32 -10.02
N VAL A 311 1.54 2.67 -10.20
CA VAL A 311 2.38 2.09 -11.26
C VAL A 311 3.77 1.77 -10.74
N VAL A 312 4.35 0.67 -11.24
CA VAL A 312 5.78 0.35 -11.14
C VAL A 312 6.40 0.47 -12.53
N TYR A 313 7.50 1.17 -12.62
CA TYR A 313 8.26 1.37 -13.86
C TYR A 313 9.64 0.76 -13.76
N GLU A 314 10.10 0.14 -14.83
CA GLU A 314 11.52 -0.01 -15.08
C GLU A 314 12.11 1.35 -15.52
N PRO A 315 13.32 1.74 -15.04
CA PRO A 315 13.98 3.01 -15.43
C PRO A 315 14.16 3.17 -16.93
N GLN A 316 14.22 2.06 -17.66
CA GLN A 316 14.31 2.03 -19.12
C GLN A 316 13.17 2.79 -19.81
N ILE A 317 12.04 3.02 -19.14
CA ILE A 317 10.91 3.82 -19.65
C ILE A 317 11.36 5.20 -20.14
N PHE A 318 12.35 5.82 -19.48
CA PHE A 318 12.87 7.14 -19.84
C PHE A 318 13.62 7.15 -21.17
N GLU A 319 14.32 6.06 -21.49
CA GLU A 319 15.05 5.90 -22.75
C GLU A 319 14.09 5.62 -23.92
N LEU A 320 13.03 4.91 -23.65
CA LEU A 320 12.08 4.41 -24.64
C LEU A 320 10.98 5.42 -24.95
N THR A 321 10.71 6.38 -24.08
CA THR A 321 9.69 7.42 -24.29
C THR A 321 10.06 8.28 -25.50
N ARG A 322 9.21 8.27 -26.53
CA ARG A 322 9.40 9.00 -27.78
C ARG A 322 8.76 10.38 -27.75
N GLN A 323 7.76 10.57 -26.92
CA GLN A 323 7.03 11.83 -26.74
C GLN A 323 7.93 12.88 -26.07
N LYS A 324 7.63 14.16 -26.31
CA LYS A 324 8.36 15.31 -25.76
C LYS A 324 7.38 16.37 -25.26
N ASN A 325 7.85 17.20 -24.36
CA ASN A 325 7.11 18.32 -23.80
C ASN A 325 5.86 17.86 -23.04
N LYS A 326 4.68 18.29 -23.47
CA LYS A 326 3.40 18.03 -22.82
C LYS A 326 2.69 16.83 -23.45
N PHE A 327 2.53 15.75 -22.70
CA PHE A 327 1.81 14.55 -23.15
C PHE A 327 1.30 13.71 -21.98
N SER A 328 0.29 12.90 -22.25
CA SER A 328 -0.22 11.92 -21.30
C SER A 328 0.69 10.69 -21.26
N ILE A 329 0.98 10.16 -20.07
CA ILE A 329 1.74 8.90 -19.95
C ILE A 329 1.05 7.72 -20.66
N MET A 330 -0.26 7.80 -20.85
CA MET A 330 -1.04 6.81 -21.58
C MET A 330 -0.62 6.69 -23.04
N ASP A 331 -0.21 7.82 -23.66
CA ASP A 331 0.30 7.80 -25.04
C ASP A 331 1.61 7.01 -25.13
N THR A 332 2.48 7.14 -24.12
CA THR A 332 3.71 6.31 -24.01
C THR A 332 3.38 4.83 -23.84
N TYR A 333 2.43 4.49 -22.97
CA TYR A 333 2.07 3.08 -22.77
C TYR A 333 1.55 2.44 -24.06
N LEU A 334 0.66 3.11 -24.77
CA LEU A 334 0.09 2.61 -26.02
C LEU A 334 1.14 2.53 -27.15
N ASP A 335 2.06 3.48 -27.21
CA ASP A 335 3.14 3.52 -28.19
C ASP A 335 4.16 2.38 -27.97
N LEU A 336 4.42 2.02 -26.72
CA LEU A 336 5.38 0.98 -26.36
C LEU A 336 4.76 -0.43 -26.22
N ALA A 337 3.45 -0.56 -26.08
CA ALA A 337 2.79 -1.84 -25.79
C ALA A 337 3.03 -2.91 -26.89
N ALA A 338 3.21 -2.51 -28.14
CA ALA A 338 3.49 -3.44 -29.23
C ALA A 338 4.88 -4.10 -29.10
N ASP A 339 5.88 -3.32 -28.69
CA ASP A 339 7.27 -3.73 -28.66
C ASP A 339 7.71 -4.24 -27.28
N TYR A 340 7.10 -3.75 -26.18
CA TYR A 340 7.46 -4.03 -24.81
C TYR A 340 6.29 -4.58 -24.00
N THR A 341 6.58 -5.41 -23.02
CA THR A 341 5.57 -5.95 -22.13
C THR A 341 5.12 -4.89 -21.12
N ILE A 342 3.83 -4.57 -21.13
CA ILE A 342 3.16 -3.69 -20.17
C ILE A 342 1.98 -4.48 -19.59
N LEU A 343 1.95 -4.67 -18.27
CA LEU A 343 1.00 -5.56 -17.61
C LEU A 343 0.05 -4.82 -16.65
N GLY A 344 -1.18 -5.30 -16.59
CA GLY A 344 -2.16 -4.92 -15.59
C GLY A 344 -2.12 -5.88 -14.41
N TYR A 345 -1.91 -5.37 -13.20
CA TYR A 345 -2.09 -6.10 -11.95
C TYR A 345 -3.51 -5.86 -11.43
N ASP A 346 -4.32 -6.91 -11.44
CA ASP A 346 -5.71 -6.81 -10.96
C ASP A 346 -5.75 -6.82 -9.43
N HIS A 347 -6.22 -5.71 -8.86
CA HIS A 347 -6.44 -5.56 -7.43
C HIS A 347 -7.93 -5.35 -7.08
N SER A 348 -8.83 -5.88 -7.92
CA SER A 348 -10.27 -5.84 -7.68
C SER A 348 -10.59 -6.50 -6.33
N GLY A 349 -11.21 -5.77 -5.44
CA GLY A 349 -11.44 -6.19 -4.04
C GLY A 349 -10.72 -5.31 -3.02
N ASP A 350 -9.67 -4.59 -3.42
CA ASP A 350 -9.09 -3.53 -2.60
C ASP A 350 -9.95 -2.26 -2.67
N ASP A 351 -9.90 -1.44 -1.61
CA ASP A 351 -10.51 -0.13 -1.59
C ASP A 351 -9.73 0.84 -2.48
N LEU A 352 -10.46 1.59 -3.31
CA LEU A 352 -9.91 2.67 -4.10
C LEU A 352 -10.95 3.76 -4.31
N VAL A 353 -10.56 5.00 -4.05
CA VAL A 353 -11.34 6.21 -4.34
C VAL A 353 -10.51 7.19 -5.17
N ASP A 354 -11.06 7.57 -6.34
CA ASP A 354 -10.60 8.75 -7.10
C ASP A 354 -11.27 9.99 -6.50
N VAL A 355 -10.52 10.74 -5.69
CA VAL A 355 -10.97 12.01 -5.08
C VAL A 355 -10.88 13.12 -6.12
N GLY A 356 -11.43 12.86 -7.31
CA GLY A 356 -11.43 13.76 -8.45
C GLY A 356 -12.49 14.85 -8.41
N ARG A 357 -13.47 14.74 -7.49
CA ARG A 357 -14.61 15.65 -7.34
C ARG A 357 -14.95 15.83 -5.87
N PRO A 358 -15.59 16.96 -5.46
CA PRO A 358 -15.97 17.18 -4.07
C PRO A 358 -16.84 16.06 -3.47
N GLU A 359 -17.75 15.48 -4.28
CA GLU A 359 -18.65 14.41 -3.82
C GLU A 359 -17.88 13.13 -3.42
N SER A 360 -16.68 12.92 -3.99
CA SER A 360 -15.85 11.77 -3.67
C SER A 360 -15.20 11.87 -2.28
N VAL A 361 -15.15 13.07 -1.67
CA VAL A 361 -14.54 13.29 -0.34
C VAL A 361 -15.28 12.49 0.72
N ALA A 362 -16.62 12.57 0.76
CA ALA A 362 -17.43 11.84 1.74
C ALA A 362 -17.27 10.31 1.62
N VAL A 363 -17.05 9.80 0.41
CA VAL A 363 -16.76 8.37 0.18
C VAL A 363 -15.36 8.04 0.71
N ALA A 364 -14.39 8.90 0.41
CA ALA A 364 -13.02 8.73 0.88
C ALA A 364 -12.91 8.78 2.42
N GLU A 365 -13.63 9.71 3.07
CA GLU A 365 -13.69 9.82 4.54
C GLU A 365 -14.24 8.58 5.22
N LYS A 366 -15.20 7.90 4.55
CA LYS A 366 -15.78 6.66 5.06
C LYS A 366 -14.83 5.46 4.96
N LEU A 367 -14.08 5.36 3.86
CA LEU A 367 -13.20 4.22 3.57
C LEU A 367 -11.79 4.38 4.14
N PHE A 368 -11.33 5.63 4.29
CA PHE A 368 -9.98 5.96 4.77
C PHE A 368 -10.04 6.89 5.99
N PRO A 369 -10.35 6.34 7.18
CA PRO A 369 -10.51 7.09 8.42
C PRO A 369 -9.22 7.81 8.88
#